data_281ef8a3edb40493affe5e94f22cb67e
#
_entry.id   281ef8a3edb40493affe5e94f22cb67e
#
_cell.length_a   1.000
_cell.length_b   1.000
_cell.length_c   1.000
_cell.angle_alpha   90.00
_cell.angle_beta   90.00
_cell.angle_gamma   90.00
#
_symmetry.space_group_name_H-M   'P 1'
#
loop_
_entity.id
_entity.type
_entity.pdbx_description
1 polymer ?
#
loop_
_entity_poly.entity_id
_entity_poly.type
_entity_poly.pdbx_seq_one_letter_code
_entity_poly.pdbx_strand_id
1 'polypeptide(L)'
;MNFEKQKSLYATRLKDLGKIRIGGLISAKKRILPGTERVLLNDVFFSDFYTFDHFGKTRLGQLIYVAKTSQNIDLIREISMSIKPAILKLIEKYNVQQVCFIPPTIDRKIQIMDELKKFLNLDLTEIRIEKVTSKTKVAQKTLRKLEDRIANARTTMAVDPNQKITGNVLIIDDATGSGATLNETAKKILNITNAKVKIIGYTVVGSFKGFDVISEI
;
A
#
# COMPACT_ATOMS: atom_id res chain seq x y z
N MET A 1 18.21 -3.01 27.84
CA MET A 1 18.40 -1.59 27.42
C MET A 1 17.73 -0.72 28.48
N ASN A 2 18.41 0.33 29.00
CA ASN A 2 17.86 1.18 30.06
C ASN A 2 16.66 1.99 29.54
N PHE A 3 15.65 2.24 30.37
CA PHE A 3 14.44 2.99 30.07
C PHE A 3 14.72 4.37 29.46
N GLU A 4 15.63 5.15 30.05
CA GLU A 4 16.00 6.48 29.53
C GLU A 4 16.58 6.44 28.10
N LYS A 5 17.37 5.41 27.80
CA LYS A 5 17.93 5.21 26.45
C LYS A 5 16.82 4.86 25.45
N GLN A 6 15.83 4.04 25.85
CA GLN A 6 14.68 3.74 25.01
C GLN A 6 13.81 4.97 24.75
N LYS A 7 13.52 5.75 25.80
CA LYS A 7 12.77 7.00 25.73
C LYS A 7 13.43 8.02 24.78
N SER A 8 14.75 8.21 24.91
CA SER A 8 15.52 9.09 24.03
C SER A 8 15.49 8.62 22.57
N LEU A 9 15.66 7.33 22.34
CA LEU A 9 15.59 6.75 21.00
C LEU A 9 14.18 6.91 20.39
N TYR A 10 13.12 6.67 21.15
CA TYR A 10 11.74 6.86 20.70
C TYR A 10 11.48 8.32 20.31
N ALA A 11 11.90 9.27 21.15
CA ALA A 11 11.77 10.70 20.86
C ALA A 11 12.51 11.11 19.57
N THR A 12 13.73 10.60 19.37
CA THR A 12 14.50 10.82 18.14
C THR A 12 13.78 10.27 16.92
N ARG A 13 13.25 9.04 16.99
CA ARG A 13 12.48 8.42 15.90
C ARG A 13 11.21 9.19 15.56
N LEU A 14 10.49 9.71 16.56
CA LEU A 14 9.31 10.55 16.34
C LEU A 14 9.66 11.86 15.63
N LYS A 15 10.78 12.50 16.00
CA LYS A 15 11.28 13.70 15.34
C LYS A 15 11.65 13.43 13.87
N ASP A 16 12.29 12.31 13.59
CA ASP A 16 12.63 11.91 12.23
C ASP A 16 11.38 11.55 11.40
N LEU A 17 10.37 10.95 12.04
CA LEU A 17 9.08 10.70 11.42
C LEU A 17 8.40 12.01 10.99
N GLY A 18 8.49 13.06 11.81
CA GLY A 18 7.95 14.38 11.48
C GLY A 18 8.51 14.95 10.17
N LYS A 19 9.79 14.67 9.86
CA LYS A 19 10.45 15.15 8.62
C LYS A 19 9.93 14.49 7.34
N ILE A 20 9.36 13.29 7.43
CA ILE A 20 8.87 12.53 6.28
C ILE A 20 7.34 12.57 6.16
N ARG A 21 6.63 13.22 7.09
CA ARG A 21 5.19 13.41 7.01
C ARG A 21 4.85 14.61 6.12
N ILE A 22 3.97 14.38 5.16
CA ILE A 22 3.45 15.39 4.24
C ILE A 22 1.93 15.34 4.30
N GLY A 23 1.30 16.40 4.83
CA GLY A 23 -0.16 16.46 4.95
C GLY A 23 -0.79 15.34 5.79
N GLY A 24 -0.06 14.86 6.83
CA GLY A 24 -0.50 13.75 7.68
C GLY A 24 -0.11 12.37 7.17
N LEU A 25 0.37 12.25 5.93
CA LEU A 25 0.83 11.01 5.32
C LEU A 25 2.35 10.86 5.38
N ILE A 26 2.83 9.64 5.41
CA ILE A 26 4.25 9.32 5.36
C ILE A 26 4.65 9.15 3.90
N SER A 27 5.60 9.97 3.43
CA SER A 27 6.19 9.81 2.09
C SER A 27 7.11 8.60 2.06
N ALA A 28 6.84 7.67 1.17
CA ALA A 28 7.49 6.36 1.12
C ALA A 28 8.26 6.09 -0.18
N LYS A 29 8.24 6.97 -1.17
CA LYS A 29 8.89 6.74 -2.48
C LYS A 29 10.35 6.32 -2.36
N LYS A 30 11.11 6.94 -1.44
CA LYS A 30 12.52 6.59 -1.20
C LYS A 30 12.72 5.33 -0.36
N ARG A 31 11.64 4.73 0.13
CA ARG A 31 11.65 3.56 1.03
C ARG A 31 11.23 2.27 0.34
N ILE A 32 10.64 2.37 -0.85
CA ILE A 32 10.25 1.21 -1.65
C ILE A 32 11.35 0.84 -2.64
N LEU A 33 11.47 -0.45 -2.97
CA LEU A 33 12.42 -0.99 -3.95
C LEU A 33 13.85 -0.46 -3.79
N PRO A 34 14.47 -0.54 -2.61
CA PRO A 34 15.79 0.04 -2.39
C PRO A 34 16.83 -0.61 -3.31
N GLY A 35 17.31 0.17 -4.30
CA GLY A 35 18.51 -0.14 -5.09
C GLY A 35 18.39 -1.19 -6.20
N THR A 36 17.23 -1.83 -6.43
CA THR A 36 17.15 -2.98 -7.34
C THR A 36 16.32 -2.75 -8.60
N GLU A 37 15.31 -1.87 -8.56
CA GLU A 37 14.42 -1.64 -9.70
C GLU A 37 14.07 -0.17 -9.85
N ARG A 38 13.78 0.24 -11.09
CA ARG A 38 13.26 1.58 -11.35
C ARG A 38 11.87 1.74 -10.73
N VAL A 39 11.71 2.72 -9.87
CA VAL A 39 10.41 3.08 -9.31
C VAL A 39 9.60 3.84 -10.37
N LEU A 40 8.50 3.25 -10.81
CA LEU A 40 7.60 3.80 -11.83
C LEU A 40 6.48 4.67 -11.24
N LEU A 41 6.28 4.58 -9.93
CA LEU A 41 5.36 5.44 -9.19
C LEU A 41 5.92 6.87 -9.08
N ASN A 42 5.09 7.87 -9.35
CA ASN A 42 5.47 9.27 -9.18
C ASN A 42 5.68 9.62 -7.72
N ASP A 43 4.77 9.16 -6.86
CA ASP A 43 4.88 9.24 -5.40
C ASP A 43 4.25 8.02 -4.74
N VAL A 44 4.65 7.75 -3.49
CA VAL A 44 4.07 6.68 -2.66
C VAL A 44 3.85 7.22 -1.25
N PHE A 45 2.68 6.92 -0.70
CA PHE A 45 2.29 7.35 0.63
C PHE A 45 1.65 6.21 1.42
N PHE A 46 1.76 6.28 2.74
CA PHE A 46 0.95 5.49 3.66
C PHE A 46 0.56 6.33 4.89
N SER A 47 -0.55 5.94 5.51
CA SER A 47 -1.09 6.69 6.66
C SER A 47 -0.22 6.51 7.89
N ASP A 48 0.29 5.31 8.14
CA ASP A 48 1.18 5.04 9.26
C ASP A 48 2.09 3.83 9.00
N PHE A 49 3.04 3.57 9.89
CA PHE A 49 3.78 2.32 9.88
C PHE A 49 2.94 1.17 10.45
N TYR A 50 3.20 -0.04 9.95
CA TYR A 50 2.63 -1.24 10.58
C TYR A 50 3.21 -1.45 11.99
N THR A 51 4.54 -1.41 12.09
CA THR A 51 5.28 -1.37 13.35
C THR A 51 6.18 -0.15 13.37
N PHE A 52 6.33 0.46 14.54
CA PHE A 52 7.22 1.60 14.71
C PHE A 52 8.54 1.13 15.31
N ASP A 53 9.51 0.88 14.43
CA ASP A 53 10.81 0.30 14.77
C ASP A 53 10.64 -1.00 15.62
N HIS A 54 11.26 -1.07 16.80
CA HIS A 54 11.10 -2.17 17.76
C HIS A 54 10.07 -1.88 18.87
N PHE A 55 9.35 -0.76 18.78
CA PHE A 55 8.39 -0.34 19.80
C PHE A 55 7.01 -0.99 19.66
N GLY A 56 6.80 -1.81 18.62
CA GLY A 56 5.55 -2.53 18.40
C GLY A 56 4.66 -1.92 17.31
N LYS A 57 3.46 -2.45 17.18
CA LYS A 57 2.49 -1.97 16.18
C LYS A 57 2.00 -0.56 16.52
N THR A 58 1.84 0.26 15.50
CA THR A 58 1.11 1.52 15.63
C THR A 58 -0.37 1.26 15.85
N ARG A 59 -1.15 2.27 16.23
CA ARG A 59 -2.61 2.13 16.32
C ARG A 59 -3.21 1.60 15.02
N LEU A 60 -2.84 2.19 13.89
CA LEU A 60 -3.35 1.78 12.59
C LEU A 60 -2.83 0.40 12.17
N GLY A 61 -1.57 0.08 12.50
CA GLY A 61 -1.00 -1.26 12.32
C GLY A 61 -1.75 -2.33 13.12
N GLN A 62 -2.15 -2.02 14.35
CA GLN A 62 -2.95 -2.93 15.17
C GLN A 62 -4.37 -3.10 14.61
N LEU A 63 -5.01 -2.00 14.19
CA LEU A 63 -6.35 -2.06 13.59
C LEU A 63 -6.37 -2.90 12.32
N ILE A 64 -5.41 -2.72 11.41
CA ILE A 64 -5.28 -3.54 10.19
C ILE A 64 -5.09 -5.01 10.52
N TYR A 65 -4.22 -5.32 11.48
CA TYR A 65 -3.98 -6.70 11.92
C TYR A 65 -5.27 -7.34 12.43
N VAL A 66 -5.95 -6.70 13.38
CA VAL A 66 -7.18 -7.24 13.96
C VAL A 66 -8.29 -7.33 12.92
N ALA A 67 -8.49 -6.29 12.10
CA ALA A 67 -9.53 -6.29 11.06
C ALA A 67 -9.37 -7.44 10.06
N LYS A 68 -8.14 -7.74 9.65
CA LYS A 68 -7.85 -8.85 8.71
C LYS A 68 -7.96 -10.23 9.36
N THR A 69 -7.52 -10.38 10.60
CA THR A 69 -7.53 -11.68 11.28
C THR A 69 -8.93 -12.04 11.77
N SER A 70 -9.67 -11.09 12.32
CA SER A 70 -11.05 -11.30 12.79
C SER A 70 -12.11 -11.13 11.69
N GLN A 71 -11.72 -10.61 10.51
CA GLN A 71 -12.64 -10.29 9.42
C GLN A 71 -13.80 -9.38 9.85
N ASN A 72 -13.51 -8.42 10.74
CA ASN A 72 -14.51 -7.55 11.34
C ASN A 72 -14.78 -6.32 10.46
N ILE A 73 -16.01 -6.24 9.94
CA ILE A 73 -16.45 -5.17 9.03
C ILE A 73 -16.43 -3.80 9.70
N ASP A 74 -16.79 -3.70 10.98
CA ASP A 74 -16.85 -2.42 11.67
C ASP A 74 -15.45 -1.82 11.87
N LEU A 75 -14.45 -2.67 12.13
CA LEU A 75 -13.05 -2.22 12.16
C LEU A 75 -12.57 -1.77 10.79
N ILE A 76 -12.97 -2.45 9.71
CA ILE A 76 -12.63 -2.02 8.34
C ILE A 76 -13.30 -0.67 8.04
N ARG A 77 -14.53 -0.47 8.49
CA ARG A 77 -15.23 0.83 8.37
C ARG A 77 -14.49 1.92 9.14
N GLU A 78 -14.08 1.68 10.40
CA GLU A 78 -13.29 2.63 11.19
C GLU A 78 -11.98 3.01 10.48
N ILE A 79 -11.24 2.03 9.96
CA ILE A 79 -10.04 2.27 9.17
C ILE A 79 -10.37 3.16 7.97
N SER A 80 -11.40 2.82 7.20
CA SER A 80 -11.80 3.58 6.01
C SER A 80 -12.12 5.03 6.33
N MET A 81 -12.88 5.27 7.39
CA MET A 81 -13.22 6.63 7.84
C MET A 81 -11.98 7.43 8.26
N SER A 82 -11.03 6.77 8.91
CA SER A 82 -9.80 7.42 9.38
C SER A 82 -8.85 7.83 8.24
N ILE A 83 -8.79 7.05 7.16
CA ILE A 83 -7.87 7.28 6.03
C ILE A 83 -8.49 8.11 4.90
N LYS A 84 -9.82 8.11 4.75
CA LYS A 84 -10.53 8.79 3.66
C LYS A 84 -10.14 10.26 3.47
N PRO A 85 -10.04 11.10 4.52
CA PRO A 85 -9.64 12.50 4.35
C PRO A 85 -8.25 12.67 3.73
N ALA A 86 -7.31 11.78 4.05
CA ALA A 86 -5.98 11.82 3.48
C ALA A 86 -5.97 11.38 2.01
N ILE A 87 -6.77 10.36 1.66
CA ILE A 87 -6.95 9.90 0.27
C ILE A 87 -7.56 11.02 -0.58
N LEU A 88 -8.60 11.71 -0.09
CA LEU A 88 -9.23 12.82 -0.82
C LEU A 88 -8.24 13.96 -1.10
N LYS A 89 -7.37 14.29 -0.14
CA LYS A 89 -6.28 15.25 -0.37
C LYS A 89 -5.28 14.79 -1.42
N LEU A 90 -4.99 13.49 -1.52
CA LEU A 90 -4.14 12.96 -2.60
C LEU A 90 -4.83 13.08 -3.96
N ILE A 91 -6.13 12.76 -4.02
CA ILE A 91 -6.93 12.87 -5.25
C ILE A 91 -6.89 14.29 -5.76
N GLU A 92 -7.16 15.27 -4.91
CA GLU A 92 -7.10 16.70 -5.26
C GLU A 92 -5.68 17.11 -5.67
N LYS A 93 -4.68 16.86 -4.83
CA LYS A 93 -3.29 17.27 -5.05
C LYS A 93 -2.70 16.77 -6.37
N TYR A 94 -3.02 15.54 -6.74
CA TYR A 94 -2.47 14.91 -7.95
C TYR A 94 -3.43 14.94 -9.14
N ASN A 95 -4.59 15.57 -8.98
CA ASN A 95 -5.67 15.57 -9.99
C ASN A 95 -5.93 14.15 -10.47
N VAL A 96 -6.30 13.25 -9.57
CA VAL A 96 -6.54 11.83 -9.85
C VAL A 96 -7.92 11.67 -10.48
N GLN A 97 -8.01 10.93 -11.59
CA GLN A 97 -9.26 10.61 -12.28
C GLN A 97 -9.63 9.12 -12.17
N GLN A 98 -8.66 8.28 -11.87
CA GLN A 98 -8.88 6.84 -11.84
C GLN A 98 -8.27 6.21 -10.60
N VAL A 99 -8.89 5.16 -10.10
CA VAL A 99 -8.43 4.42 -8.93
C VAL A 99 -8.27 2.94 -9.26
N CYS A 100 -7.28 2.33 -8.65
CA CYS A 100 -7.03 0.91 -8.74
C CYS A 100 -6.88 0.34 -7.32
N PHE A 101 -7.65 -0.68 -6.98
CA PHE A 101 -7.51 -1.41 -5.73
C PHE A 101 -6.75 -2.72 -5.98
N ILE A 102 -5.70 -2.96 -5.20
CA ILE A 102 -4.92 -4.20 -5.31
C ILE A 102 -5.78 -5.38 -4.84
N PRO A 103 -5.98 -6.42 -5.67
CA PRO A 103 -6.77 -7.56 -5.29
C PRO A 103 -6.09 -8.40 -4.20
N PRO A 104 -6.86 -9.04 -3.32
CA PRO A 104 -6.32 -9.83 -2.22
C PRO A 104 -5.51 -11.04 -2.72
N THR A 105 -4.52 -11.44 -1.93
CA THR A 105 -3.70 -12.64 -2.24
C THR A 105 -4.28 -13.92 -1.63
N ILE A 106 -4.98 -13.78 -0.51
CA ILE A 106 -5.55 -14.89 0.26
C ILE A 106 -7.05 -14.74 0.26
N ASP A 107 -7.75 -15.78 -0.13
CA ASP A 107 -9.22 -15.81 -0.08
C ASP A 107 -9.67 -15.84 1.38
N ARG A 108 -10.49 -14.86 1.74
CA ARG A 108 -11.16 -14.75 3.04
C ARG A 108 -12.64 -14.51 2.83
N LYS A 109 -13.48 -14.90 3.78
CA LYS A 109 -14.93 -14.65 3.70
C LYS A 109 -15.24 -13.15 3.58
N ILE A 110 -14.50 -12.32 4.32
CA ILE A 110 -14.56 -10.86 4.23
C ILE A 110 -13.19 -10.38 3.77
N GLN A 111 -13.15 -9.76 2.59
CA GLN A 111 -11.93 -9.22 1.99
C GLN A 111 -11.78 -7.76 2.37
N ILE A 112 -10.67 -7.43 3.04
CA ILE A 112 -10.43 -6.08 3.53
C ILE A 112 -10.43 -5.05 2.40
N MET A 113 -9.86 -5.37 1.22
CA MET A 113 -9.78 -4.43 0.10
C MET A 113 -11.16 -4.17 -0.52
N ASP A 114 -12.04 -5.18 -0.57
CA ASP A 114 -13.41 -5.03 -1.07
C ASP A 114 -14.24 -4.14 -0.14
N GLU A 115 -14.11 -4.33 1.18
CA GLU A 115 -14.81 -3.50 2.16
C GLU A 115 -14.22 -2.08 2.22
N LEU A 116 -12.88 -1.91 2.15
CA LEU A 116 -12.25 -0.59 2.04
C LEU A 116 -12.78 0.17 0.82
N LYS A 117 -12.88 -0.50 -0.34
CA LYS A 117 -13.43 0.09 -1.56
C LYS A 117 -14.86 0.58 -1.35
N LYS A 118 -15.73 -0.25 -0.75
CA LYS A 118 -17.13 0.11 -0.45
C LYS A 118 -17.23 1.32 0.47
N PHE A 119 -16.48 1.33 1.59
CA PHE A 119 -16.57 2.39 2.57
C PHE A 119 -15.86 3.69 2.14
N LEU A 120 -14.79 3.58 1.39
CA LEU A 120 -14.15 4.76 0.79
C LEU A 120 -15.08 5.43 -0.21
N ASN A 121 -15.82 4.65 -1.00
CA ASN A 121 -16.78 5.13 -1.98
C ASN A 121 -16.27 6.37 -2.74
N LEU A 122 -15.16 6.18 -3.47
CA LEU A 122 -14.49 7.24 -4.21
C LEU A 122 -15.23 7.46 -5.55
N ASP A 123 -15.53 8.70 -5.89
CA ASP A 123 -16.12 9.07 -7.19
C ASP A 123 -15.02 9.15 -8.25
N LEU A 124 -14.47 7.99 -8.61
CA LEU A 124 -13.40 7.82 -9.58
C LEU A 124 -13.67 6.60 -10.48
N THR A 125 -13.22 6.68 -11.72
CA THR A 125 -13.27 5.52 -12.62
C THR A 125 -12.30 4.44 -12.13
N GLU A 126 -12.80 3.24 -11.95
CA GLU A 126 -11.98 2.12 -11.48
C GLU A 126 -11.21 1.46 -12.62
N ILE A 127 -9.92 1.24 -12.39
CA ILE A 127 -9.08 0.35 -13.19
C ILE A 127 -9.12 -1.03 -12.54
N ARG A 128 -9.66 -2.00 -13.25
CA ARG A 128 -9.76 -3.38 -12.77
C ARG A 128 -8.44 -4.10 -12.94
N ILE A 129 -8.01 -4.73 -11.87
CA ILE A 129 -6.85 -5.61 -11.84
C ILE A 129 -7.32 -6.97 -11.38
N GLU A 130 -6.89 -7.97 -12.10
CA GLU A 130 -7.13 -9.36 -11.76
C GLU A 130 -5.83 -9.99 -11.26
N LYS A 131 -5.96 -10.86 -10.28
CA LYS A 131 -4.87 -11.69 -9.83
C LYS A 131 -4.92 -13.02 -10.57
N VAL A 132 -3.98 -13.23 -11.47
CA VAL A 132 -3.82 -14.52 -12.16
C VAL A 132 -3.22 -15.50 -11.16
N THR A 133 -4.00 -16.51 -10.79
CA THR A 133 -3.50 -17.58 -9.94
C THR A 133 -2.62 -18.50 -10.78
N SER A 134 -1.29 -18.48 -10.54
CA SER A 134 -0.43 -19.59 -10.97
C SER A 134 -0.82 -20.85 -10.20
N LYS A 135 -0.55 -22.05 -10.76
CA LYS A 135 -0.88 -23.34 -10.14
C LYS A 135 -0.35 -23.51 -8.70
N THR A 136 0.59 -22.68 -8.29
CA THR A 136 1.12 -22.63 -6.91
C THR A 136 0.85 -21.25 -6.34
N LYS A 137 -0.15 -21.14 -5.45
CA LYS A 137 -0.42 -19.90 -4.70
C LYS A 137 0.72 -19.65 -3.71
N VAL A 138 1.71 -18.89 -4.10
CA VAL A 138 2.76 -18.43 -3.18
C VAL A 138 2.34 -17.10 -2.62
N ALA A 139 2.03 -17.04 -1.33
CA ALA A 139 1.72 -15.78 -0.68
C ALA A 139 2.96 -14.87 -0.72
N GLN A 140 2.82 -13.65 -1.22
CA GLN A 140 3.90 -12.65 -1.33
C GLN A 140 4.69 -12.50 -0.01
N LYS A 141 3.99 -12.63 1.12
CA LYS A 141 4.55 -12.54 2.47
C LYS A 141 5.50 -13.68 2.85
N THR A 142 5.44 -14.83 2.17
CA THR A 142 6.35 -15.96 2.40
C THR A 142 7.67 -15.80 1.66
N LEU A 143 7.73 -14.88 0.68
CA LEU A 143 8.93 -14.60 -0.09
C LEU A 143 9.87 -13.70 0.72
N ARG A 144 11.04 -14.20 1.05
CA ARG A 144 12.02 -13.46 1.87
C ARG A 144 12.85 -12.49 1.05
N LYS A 145 13.21 -12.85 -0.18
CA LYS A 145 14.01 -12.01 -1.07
C LYS A 145 13.15 -11.00 -1.82
N LEU A 146 13.66 -9.80 -2.03
CA LEU A 146 12.98 -8.75 -2.78
C LEU A 146 12.73 -9.18 -4.23
N GLU A 147 13.69 -9.84 -4.85
CA GLU A 147 13.62 -10.36 -6.22
C GLU A 147 12.45 -11.34 -6.40
N ASP A 148 12.27 -12.27 -5.46
CA ASP A 148 11.16 -13.21 -5.46
C ASP A 148 9.80 -12.52 -5.38
N ARG A 149 9.71 -11.44 -4.59
CA ARG A 149 8.48 -10.63 -4.48
C ARG A 149 8.18 -9.87 -5.76
N ILE A 150 9.20 -9.32 -6.41
CA ILE A 150 9.07 -8.65 -7.70
C ILE A 150 8.63 -9.66 -8.76
N ALA A 151 9.28 -10.82 -8.85
CA ALA A 151 8.94 -11.87 -9.78
C ALA A 151 7.49 -12.37 -9.56
N ASN A 152 7.08 -12.59 -8.31
CA ASN A 152 5.72 -12.98 -7.98
C ASN A 152 4.69 -11.90 -8.36
N ALA A 153 4.95 -10.63 -8.04
CA ALA A 153 4.06 -9.53 -8.42
C ALA A 153 3.94 -9.41 -9.95
N ARG A 154 5.04 -9.60 -10.68
CA ARG A 154 5.09 -9.57 -12.14
C ARG A 154 4.22 -10.64 -12.79
N THR A 155 4.19 -11.85 -12.23
CA THR A 155 3.44 -12.99 -12.80
C THR A 155 1.99 -13.05 -12.33
N THR A 156 1.67 -12.48 -11.17
CA THR A 156 0.34 -12.63 -10.55
C THR A 156 -0.62 -11.48 -10.80
N MET A 157 -0.15 -10.31 -11.26
CA MET A 157 -1.03 -9.18 -11.55
C MET A 157 -1.32 -9.09 -13.04
N ALA A 158 -2.58 -8.95 -13.42
CA ALA A 158 -3.03 -8.70 -14.77
C ALA A 158 -3.93 -7.47 -14.81
N VAL A 159 -3.71 -6.61 -15.79
CA VAL A 159 -4.59 -5.47 -16.10
C VAL A 159 -5.25 -5.78 -17.43
N ASP A 160 -6.57 -5.60 -17.54
CA ASP A 160 -7.26 -5.78 -18.81
C ASP A 160 -6.69 -4.79 -19.85
N PRO A 161 -6.13 -5.28 -20.96
CA PRO A 161 -5.51 -4.43 -21.97
C PRO A 161 -6.51 -3.51 -22.69
N ASN A 162 -7.81 -3.81 -22.62
CA ASN A 162 -8.86 -2.99 -23.23
C ASN A 162 -9.31 -1.82 -22.35
N GLN A 163 -8.82 -1.72 -21.12
CA GLN A 163 -9.16 -0.59 -20.26
C GLN A 163 -8.50 0.70 -20.74
N LYS A 164 -9.28 1.78 -20.75
CA LYS A 164 -8.79 3.11 -21.12
C LYS A 164 -8.21 3.81 -19.88
N ILE A 165 -6.94 4.18 -19.97
CA ILE A 165 -6.30 5.04 -18.98
C ILE A 165 -6.40 6.47 -19.48
N THR A 166 -7.26 7.26 -18.83
CA THR A 166 -7.65 8.60 -19.28
C THR A 166 -7.06 9.73 -18.43
N GLY A 167 -6.42 9.39 -17.30
CA GLY A 167 -5.87 10.38 -16.38
C GLY A 167 -4.95 9.82 -15.32
N ASN A 168 -4.62 10.63 -14.33
CA ASN A 168 -3.77 10.21 -13.23
C ASN A 168 -4.44 9.13 -12.37
N VAL A 169 -3.64 8.19 -11.92
CA VAL A 169 -4.12 6.96 -11.24
C VAL A 169 -3.64 6.93 -9.80
N LEU A 170 -4.55 6.59 -8.88
CA LEU A 170 -4.23 6.23 -7.50
C LEU A 170 -4.34 4.71 -7.31
N ILE A 171 -3.24 4.06 -6.99
CA ILE A 171 -3.23 2.64 -6.62
C ILE A 171 -3.35 2.54 -5.11
N ILE A 172 -4.33 1.80 -4.62
CA ILE A 172 -4.61 1.60 -3.19
C ILE A 172 -4.37 0.14 -2.81
N ASP A 173 -3.59 -0.07 -1.72
CA ASP A 173 -3.38 -1.37 -1.11
C ASP A 173 -3.50 -1.26 0.42
N ASP A 174 -3.64 -2.36 1.13
CA ASP A 174 -3.77 -2.36 2.59
C ASP A 174 -2.43 -2.19 3.29
N ALA A 175 -1.39 -2.83 2.78
CA ALA A 175 -0.06 -2.77 3.40
C ALA A 175 1.07 -2.94 2.39
N THR A 176 2.15 -2.19 2.57
CA THR A 176 3.34 -2.34 1.74
C THR A 176 4.60 -2.58 2.56
N GLY A 177 5.34 -3.62 2.21
CA GLY A 177 6.72 -3.82 2.63
C GLY A 177 7.69 -3.25 1.60
N SER A 178 7.98 -4.03 0.55
CA SER A 178 8.95 -3.66 -0.50
C SER A 178 8.41 -2.69 -1.56
N GLY A 179 7.09 -2.57 -1.71
CA GLY A 179 6.48 -1.81 -2.80
C GLY A 179 6.44 -2.54 -4.15
N ALA A 180 6.88 -3.80 -4.21
CA ALA A 180 6.94 -4.55 -5.46
C ALA A 180 5.58 -4.66 -6.15
N THR A 181 4.51 -4.95 -5.40
CA THR A 181 3.15 -5.04 -5.94
C THR A 181 2.68 -3.72 -6.55
N LEU A 182 2.87 -2.61 -5.83
CA LEU A 182 2.50 -1.28 -6.33
C LEU A 182 3.27 -0.92 -7.61
N ASN A 183 4.57 -1.20 -7.64
CA ASN A 183 5.42 -0.85 -8.78
C ASN A 183 5.14 -1.71 -10.02
N GLU A 184 4.92 -3.02 -9.86
CA GLU A 184 4.55 -3.89 -10.98
C GLU A 184 3.14 -3.57 -11.49
N THR A 185 2.22 -3.19 -10.61
CA THR A 185 0.90 -2.68 -11.01
C THR A 185 1.04 -1.40 -11.82
N ALA A 186 1.84 -0.44 -11.36
CA ALA A 186 2.12 0.79 -12.10
C ALA A 186 2.73 0.50 -13.48
N LYS A 187 3.67 -0.44 -13.57
CA LYS A 187 4.26 -0.88 -14.83
C LYS A 187 3.21 -1.38 -15.82
N LYS A 188 2.30 -2.22 -15.36
CA LYS A 188 1.24 -2.78 -16.21
C LYS A 188 0.24 -1.72 -16.68
N ILE A 189 -0.14 -0.78 -15.81
CA ILE A 189 -0.96 0.36 -16.19
C ILE A 189 -0.25 1.22 -17.25
N LEU A 190 1.05 1.49 -17.07
CA LEU A 190 1.82 2.27 -18.04
C LEU A 190 1.98 1.56 -19.39
N ASN A 191 1.99 0.24 -19.42
CA ASN A 191 2.13 -0.55 -20.66
C ASN A 191 0.88 -0.52 -21.54
N ILE A 192 -0.29 -0.18 -21.00
CA ILE A 192 -1.55 -0.11 -21.74
C ILE A 192 -1.97 1.32 -22.10
N THR A 193 -1.14 2.32 -21.83
CA THR A 193 -1.41 3.70 -22.15
C THR A 193 -0.23 4.40 -22.81
N ASN A 194 -0.53 5.22 -23.82
CA ASN A 194 0.44 6.14 -24.43
C ASN A 194 0.37 7.54 -23.80
N ALA A 195 -0.56 7.77 -22.87
CA ALA A 195 -0.74 9.07 -22.24
C ALA A 195 0.33 9.31 -21.15
N LYS A 196 0.77 10.57 -21.00
CA LYS A 196 1.58 10.99 -19.85
C LYS A 196 0.70 11.06 -18.61
N VAL A 197 0.61 9.97 -17.85
CA VAL A 197 -0.16 9.91 -16.63
C VAL A 197 0.76 9.82 -15.41
N LYS A 198 0.33 10.38 -14.28
CA LYS A 198 0.98 10.18 -12.99
C LYS A 198 0.33 8.99 -12.30
N ILE A 199 1.16 8.13 -11.72
CA ILE A 199 0.68 7.01 -10.90
C ILE A 199 1.17 7.22 -9.48
N ILE A 200 0.24 7.28 -8.55
CA ILE A 200 0.48 7.48 -7.13
C ILE A 200 0.12 6.19 -6.40
N GLY A 201 1.02 5.71 -5.55
CA GLY A 201 0.74 4.59 -4.65
C GLY A 201 0.28 5.09 -3.28
N TYR A 202 -0.73 4.44 -2.73
CA TYR A 202 -1.17 4.64 -1.36
C TYR A 202 -1.40 3.29 -0.69
N THR A 203 -0.94 3.15 0.56
CA THR A 203 -1.29 2.01 1.41
C THR A 203 -1.73 2.48 2.79
N VAL A 204 -2.57 1.68 3.45
CA VAL A 204 -3.02 2.02 4.80
C VAL A 204 -1.84 2.05 5.75
N VAL A 205 -1.01 1.00 5.70
CA VAL A 205 0.23 0.93 6.49
C VAL A 205 1.43 0.53 5.64
N GLY A 206 2.62 0.93 6.09
CA GLY A 206 3.88 0.60 5.44
C GLY A 206 4.92 0.06 6.41
N SER A 207 5.96 -0.58 5.86
CA SER A 207 7.12 -1.04 6.63
C SER A 207 7.98 0.14 7.10
N PHE A 208 8.44 0.09 8.35
CA PHE A 208 9.34 1.10 8.90
C PHE A 208 10.71 1.09 8.20
N LYS A 209 11.24 -0.08 7.89
CA LYS A 209 12.53 -0.22 7.21
C LYS A 209 12.46 -0.16 5.68
N GLY A 210 11.25 -0.17 5.12
CA GLY A 210 11.01 -0.02 3.68
C GLY A 210 11.00 -1.32 2.89
N PHE A 211 11.47 -2.43 3.45
CA PHE A 211 11.52 -3.72 2.75
C PHE A 211 11.18 -4.93 3.63
N ASP A 212 10.84 -4.70 4.89
CA ASP A 212 10.46 -5.78 5.81
C ASP A 212 9.23 -6.54 5.30
N VAL A 213 9.20 -7.82 5.59
CA VAL A 213 7.99 -8.62 5.40
C VAL A 213 7.01 -8.24 6.50
N ILE A 214 5.87 -7.69 6.12
CA ILE A 214 4.74 -7.57 7.01
C ILE A 214 4.04 -8.94 6.98
N SER A 215 4.63 -9.93 7.68
CA SER A 215 4.23 -11.33 7.58
C SER A 215 2.95 -11.69 8.33
N GLU A 216 2.52 -10.82 9.23
CA GLU A 216 1.39 -11.06 10.13
C GLU A 216 0.04 -10.62 9.53
N ILE A 217 0.03 -9.99 8.33
CA ILE A 217 -1.20 -9.48 7.72
C ILE A 217 -1.61 -10.31 6.51
#